data_922b67d9df1510acc71d2c0580c72608
#
_entry.id   922b67d9df1510acc71d2c0580c72608
#
_cell.length_a   1.000
_cell.length_b   1.000
_cell.length_c   1.000
_cell.angle_alpha   90.00
_cell.angle_beta   90.00
_cell.angle_gamma   90.00
#
_symmetry.space_group_name_H-M   'P 1'
#
loop_
_entity.id
_entity.type
_entity.pdbx_description
1 polymer ?
#
loop_
_entity_poly.entity_id
_entity_poly.type
_entity_poly.pdbx_seq_one_letter_code
_entity_poly.pdbx_strand_id
1 'polypeptide(L)'
;MSTTSSDIDETVKLPAVLDLAAAEGLLTTFHHRLAAGQPLRLDASEVETLTLPCVQIILAAIRTYDQVTIEIPSVGFASAFADLGLTWEQGRDQDHTVNEDQTDESSMPKKILTIDDSKTMRDMLMLTLAHAGFDVLQAVDGQDGIDVLGDQRVDVVITDINMPKMDGYEVIRCLRKSPVHKSTPILVLTTESDTEKKNLAREAGATGWMVKPFDPERLIATIRKVSP
;
A
#
# COMPACT_ATOMS: atom_id res chain seq x y z
N MET A 1 16.20 24.94 41.82
CA MET A 1 15.94 23.49 41.66
C MET A 1 16.01 23.22 40.18
N SER A 2 17.14 22.68 39.74
CA SER A 2 17.46 22.45 38.34
C SER A 2 16.81 21.13 37.91
N THR A 3 15.81 21.18 37.07
CA THR A 3 15.29 19.99 36.40
C THR A 3 16.16 19.72 35.19
N THR A 4 16.84 18.60 35.23
CA THR A 4 17.81 18.06 34.31
C THR A 4 17.21 17.87 32.90
N SER A 5 17.81 18.55 31.96
CA SER A 5 17.55 18.48 30.52
C SER A 5 18.28 17.27 29.90
N SER A 6 17.91 16.03 30.26
CA SER A 6 18.63 14.82 29.80
C SER A 6 17.75 13.75 29.13
N ASP A 7 16.41 13.99 28.95
CA ASP A 7 15.52 12.97 28.39
C ASP A 7 15.09 13.22 26.93
N ILE A 8 15.70 14.19 26.24
CA ILE A 8 15.18 14.66 24.93
C ILE A 8 15.76 13.90 23.73
N ASP A 9 16.85 13.11 23.93
CA ASP A 9 17.61 12.52 22.82
C ASP A 9 17.89 11.01 22.98
N GLU A 10 17.00 10.26 23.64
CA GLU A 10 17.21 8.84 23.85
C GLU A 10 16.81 8.01 22.63
N THR A 11 17.81 7.34 22.03
CA THR A 11 17.62 6.39 20.91
C THR A 11 16.92 5.13 21.44
N VAL A 12 15.85 4.69 20.74
CA VAL A 12 15.13 3.45 21.04
C VAL A 12 15.91 2.27 20.44
N LYS A 13 16.51 1.45 21.31
CA LYS A 13 17.18 0.24 20.86
C LYS A 13 16.16 -0.85 20.53
N LEU A 14 16.21 -1.35 19.30
CA LEU A 14 15.35 -2.44 18.85
C LEU A 14 15.93 -3.80 19.30
N PRO A 15 15.09 -4.73 19.80
CA PRO A 15 15.55 -6.07 20.19
C PRO A 15 15.98 -6.90 18.98
N ALA A 16 16.81 -7.93 19.21
CA ALA A 16 17.30 -8.82 18.17
C ALA A 16 16.14 -9.53 17.41
N VAL A 17 15.08 -9.87 18.12
CA VAL A 17 13.89 -10.51 17.52
C VAL A 17 12.69 -9.59 17.66
N LEU A 18 12.18 -9.13 16.53
CA LEU A 18 10.99 -8.31 16.40
C LEU A 18 9.84 -9.15 15.87
N ASP A 19 9.22 -9.92 16.75
CA ASP A 19 8.06 -10.75 16.49
C ASP A 19 6.74 -10.05 16.90
N LEU A 20 5.64 -10.80 16.89
CA LEU A 20 4.31 -10.26 17.25
C LEU A 20 4.26 -9.80 18.72
N ALA A 21 5.02 -10.43 19.62
CA ALA A 21 5.06 -10.03 21.03
C ALA A 21 5.80 -8.68 21.20
N ALA A 22 6.85 -8.45 20.42
CA ALA A 22 7.57 -7.17 20.40
C ALA A 22 6.73 -6.04 19.77
N ALA A 23 5.80 -6.36 18.88
CA ALA A 23 4.98 -5.38 18.16
C ALA A 23 4.16 -4.45 19.10
N GLU A 24 3.57 -5.00 20.16
CA GLU A 24 2.81 -4.20 21.15
C GLU A 24 3.70 -3.22 21.91
N GLY A 25 4.90 -3.65 22.26
CA GLY A 25 5.91 -2.81 22.93
C GLY A 25 6.37 -1.66 22.03
N LEU A 26 6.60 -1.92 20.75
CA LEU A 26 6.95 -0.91 19.74
C LEU A 26 5.83 0.13 19.60
N LEU A 27 4.60 -0.31 19.41
CA LEU A 27 3.43 0.58 19.30
C LEU A 27 3.31 1.50 20.51
N THR A 28 3.42 0.94 21.71
CA THR A 28 3.31 1.71 22.97
C THR A 28 4.42 2.75 23.05
N THR A 29 5.65 2.37 22.75
CA THR A 29 6.82 3.27 22.79
C THR A 29 6.67 4.39 21.76
N PHE A 30 6.27 4.07 20.53
CA PHE A 30 6.10 5.05 19.47
C PHE A 30 4.96 6.02 19.78
N HIS A 31 3.79 5.53 20.20
CA HIS A 31 2.68 6.40 20.60
C HIS A 31 3.04 7.33 21.74
N HIS A 32 3.78 6.86 22.75
CA HIS A 32 4.20 7.70 23.88
C HIS A 32 5.13 8.83 23.43
N ARG A 33 6.11 8.54 22.57
CA ARG A 33 7.03 9.55 22.01
C ARG A 33 6.30 10.54 21.10
N LEU A 34 5.38 10.05 20.25
CA LEU A 34 4.58 10.90 19.39
C LEU A 34 3.74 11.88 20.21
N ALA A 35 3.06 11.38 21.25
CA ALA A 35 2.26 12.22 22.14
C ALA A 35 3.11 13.27 22.89
N ALA A 36 4.38 12.98 23.14
CA ALA A 36 5.34 13.88 23.75
C ALA A 36 6.02 14.85 22.75
N GLY A 37 5.71 14.75 21.44
CA GLY A 37 6.36 15.56 20.39
C GLY A 37 7.85 15.30 20.24
N GLN A 38 8.32 14.11 20.61
CA GLN A 38 9.73 13.74 20.58
C GLN A 38 10.10 13.12 19.23
N PRO A 39 11.33 13.39 18.70
CA PRO A 39 11.81 12.71 17.51
C PRO A 39 11.98 11.21 17.77
N LEU A 40 11.82 10.39 16.73
CA LEU A 40 11.99 8.95 16.83
C LEU A 40 13.35 8.54 16.25
N ARG A 41 14.27 8.15 17.14
CA ARG A 41 15.57 7.58 16.75
C ARG A 41 15.58 6.10 17.11
N LEU A 42 15.86 5.25 16.13
CA LEU A 42 15.87 3.79 16.27
C LEU A 42 17.27 3.25 16.04
N ASP A 43 17.80 2.53 17.02
CA ASP A 43 19.01 1.72 16.84
C ASP A 43 18.59 0.30 16.43
N ALA A 44 18.87 -0.05 15.18
CA ALA A 44 18.53 -1.35 14.60
C ALA A 44 19.76 -2.28 14.45
N SER A 45 20.86 -1.98 15.13
CA SER A 45 22.14 -2.68 14.98
C SER A 45 22.10 -4.16 15.40
N GLU A 46 21.25 -4.51 16.36
CA GLU A 46 21.14 -5.88 16.89
C GLU A 46 19.97 -6.68 16.29
N VAL A 47 19.19 -6.11 15.38
CA VAL A 47 18.02 -6.80 14.79
C VAL A 47 18.48 -7.96 13.90
N GLU A 48 18.16 -9.17 14.30
CA GLU A 48 18.39 -10.40 13.53
C GLU A 48 17.15 -10.83 12.73
N THR A 49 15.97 -10.67 13.33
CA THR A 49 14.69 -11.06 12.73
C THR A 49 13.66 -9.96 12.91
N LEU A 50 12.99 -9.61 11.82
CA LEU A 50 11.94 -8.60 11.78
C LEU A 50 10.72 -9.13 11.04
N THR A 51 9.62 -9.33 11.77
CA THR A 51 8.38 -9.84 11.17
C THR A 51 7.54 -8.73 10.55
N LEU A 52 6.67 -9.10 9.63
CA LEU A 52 5.82 -8.16 8.88
C LEU A 52 5.04 -7.17 9.77
N PRO A 53 4.40 -7.56 10.90
CA PRO A 53 3.75 -6.60 11.79
C PRO A 53 4.68 -5.50 12.30
N CYS A 54 5.91 -5.86 12.66
CA CYS A 54 6.90 -4.89 13.14
C CYS A 54 7.39 -3.97 12.02
N VAL A 55 7.59 -4.50 10.79
CA VAL A 55 7.88 -3.67 9.61
C VAL A 55 6.78 -2.63 9.39
N GLN A 56 5.52 -3.04 9.47
CA GLN A 56 4.37 -2.15 9.30
C GLN A 56 4.32 -1.03 10.34
N ILE A 57 4.63 -1.36 11.63
CA ILE A 57 4.67 -0.38 12.71
C ILE A 57 5.80 0.65 12.48
N ILE A 58 6.98 0.19 12.07
CA ILE A 58 8.12 1.08 11.78
C ILE A 58 7.80 1.97 10.57
N LEU A 59 7.21 1.43 9.51
CA LEU A 59 6.78 2.23 8.35
C LEU A 59 5.70 3.25 8.71
N ALA A 60 4.73 2.86 9.55
CA ALA A 60 3.72 3.79 10.04
C ALA A 60 4.35 4.93 10.84
N ALA A 61 5.35 4.62 11.68
CA ALA A 61 6.09 5.63 12.42
C ALA A 61 6.85 6.58 11.47
N ILE A 62 7.58 6.06 10.47
CA ILE A 62 8.29 6.86 9.47
C ILE A 62 7.36 7.86 8.77
N ARG A 63 6.09 7.50 8.55
CA ARG A 63 5.09 8.36 7.91
C ARG A 63 4.44 9.37 8.85
N THR A 64 4.41 9.07 10.14
CA THR A 64 3.64 9.84 11.14
C THR A 64 4.50 10.86 11.88
N TYR A 65 5.79 10.57 12.04
CA TYR A 65 6.72 11.48 12.71
C TYR A 65 7.38 12.42 11.70
N ASP A 66 7.53 13.68 12.06
CA ASP A 66 8.26 14.67 11.27
C ASP A 66 9.76 14.31 11.12
N GLN A 67 10.31 13.64 12.13
CA GLN A 67 11.72 13.20 12.13
C GLN A 67 11.83 11.78 12.64
N VAL A 68 12.20 10.85 11.75
CA VAL A 68 12.61 9.48 12.10
C VAL A 68 14.03 9.26 11.61
N THR A 69 14.88 8.75 12.51
CA THR A 69 16.25 8.34 12.15
C THR A 69 16.44 6.88 12.53
N ILE A 70 16.85 6.06 11.58
CA ILE A 70 17.25 4.68 11.82
C ILE A 70 18.78 4.64 11.78
N GLU A 71 19.37 4.40 12.94
CA GLU A 71 20.82 4.35 13.12
C GLU A 71 21.28 2.89 12.97
N ILE A 72 22.36 2.70 12.22
CA ILE A 72 23.07 1.43 12.06
C ILE A 72 22.12 0.25 11.80
N PRO A 73 21.42 0.20 10.66
CA PRO A 73 20.56 -0.94 10.35
C PRO A 73 21.39 -2.21 10.19
N SER A 74 21.03 -3.27 10.90
CA SER A 74 21.65 -4.60 10.74
C SER A 74 21.30 -5.21 9.39
N VAL A 75 22.01 -6.26 8.99
CA VAL A 75 21.68 -7.04 7.79
C VAL A 75 20.27 -7.64 7.88
N GLY A 76 19.89 -8.17 9.07
CA GLY A 76 18.53 -8.72 9.29
C GLY A 76 17.43 -7.68 9.15
N PHE A 77 17.66 -6.46 9.68
CA PHE A 77 16.74 -5.33 9.50
C PHE A 77 16.62 -4.94 8.03
N ALA A 78 17.75 -4.76 7.34
CA ALA A 78 17.77 -4.36 5.93
C ALA A 78 17.11 -5.41 5.02
N SER A 79 17.40 -6.70 5.25
CA SER A 79 16.80 -7.80 4.46
C SER A 79 15.29 -7.86 4.62
N ALA A 80 14.75 -7.68 5.84
CA ALA A 80 13.31 -7.72 6.06
C ALA A 80 12.55 -6.63 5.30
N PHE A 81 13.15 -5.46 5.11
CA PHE A 81 12.59 -4.40 4.26
C PHE A 81 12.78 -4.71 2.78
N ALA A 82 13.98 -5.18 2.37
CA ALA A 82 14.27 -5.54 0.99
C ALA A 82 13.39 -6.68 0.47
N ASP A 83 13.12 -7.70 1.30
CA ASP A 83 12.23 -8.83 0.96
C ASP A 83 10.78 -8.39 0.68
N LEU A 84 10.39 -7.23 1.20
CA LEU A 84 9.10 -6.60 0.96
C LEU A 84 9.13 -5.52 -0.14
N GLY A 85 10.29 -5.34 -0.79
CA GLY A 85 10.46 -4.26 -1.78
C GLY A 85 10.41 -2.85 -1.17
N LEU A 86 10.74 -2.72 0.12
CA LEU A 86 10.65 -1.48 0.88
C LEU A 86 12.03 -0.93 1.23
N THR A 87 12.12 0.39 1.40
CA THR A 87 13.30 1.04 1.97
C THR A 87 12.89 1.85 3.20
N TRP A 88 13.68 1.78 4.27
CA TRP A 88 13.48 2.59 5.49
C TRP A 88 13.96 4.04 5.30
N GLU A 89 14.68 4.33 4.21
CA GLU A 89 15.23 5.65 3.90
C GLU A 89 14.20 6.63 3.30
N GLN A 90 13.01 6.17 2.97
CA GLN A 90 11.95 6.98 2.34
C GLN A 90 11.35 8.07 3.24
N GLY A 91 11.86 8.24 4.46
CA GLY A 91 11.50 9.34 5.37
C GLY A 91 12.52 10.49 5.45
N ARG A 92 13.61 10.44 4.71
CA ARG A 92 14.57 11.57 4.63
C ARG A 92 14.20 12.45 3.45
N ASP A 93 13.99 13.73 3.76
CA ASP A 93 13.81 14.80 2.80
C ASP A 93 14.74 14.62 1.59
N GLN A 94 14.15 14.33 0.45
CA GLN A 94 14.76 14.75 -0.78
C GLN A 94 14.61 16.27 -0.80
N ASP A 95 15.68 16.96 -0.42
CA ASP A 95 15.89 18.34 -0.76
C ASP A 95 15.81 18.43 -2.29
N HIS A 96 14.59 18.64 -2.77
CA HIS A 96 14.34 18.95 -4.15
C HIS A 96 14.86 20.37 -4.37
N THR A 97 16.12 20.46 -4.79
CA THR A 97 16.52 21.57 -5.65
C THR A 97 15.65 21.45 -6.90
N VAL A 98 14.56 22.19 -6.86
CA VAL A 98 13.62 22.32 -7.97
C VAL A 98 14.39 22.96 -9.13
N ASN A 99 14.79 22.17 -10.11
CA ASN A 99 15.00 22.69 -11.45
C ASN A 99 13.61 23.00 -12.00
N GLU A 100 13.22 24.26 -11.86
CA GLU A 100 12.09 24.85 -12.57
C GLU A 100 12.43 24.84 -14.07
N ASP A 101 12.11 23.78 -14.77
CA ASP A 101 11.73 23.81 -16.19
C ASP A 101 11.45 22.38 -16.67
N GLN A 102 10.24 21.90 -16.37
CA GLN A 102 9.44 20.97 -17.18
C GLN A 102 8.20 20.59 -16.38
N THR A 103 7.13 21.35 -16.56
CA THR A 103 5.77 20.96 -16.16
C THR A 103 5.31 19.85 -17.10
N ASP A 104 5.68 18.61 -16.77
CA ASP A 104 5.08 17.43 -17.39
C ASP A 104 3.80 17.09 -16.58
N GLU A 105 2.64 17.17 -17.22
CA GLU A 105 1.32 16.81 -16.66
C GLU A 105 1.20 15.34 -16.22
N SER A 106 2.29 14.57 -16.22
CA SER A 106 2.41 13.15 -15.92
C SER A 106 2.73 12.83 -14.45
N SER A 107 2.83 13.81 -13.54
CA SER A 107 3.38 13.57 -12.20
C SER A 107 2.34 13.32 -11.08
N MET A 108 1.04 13.23 -11.38
CA MET A 108 0.06 12.82 -10.37
C MET A 108 0.07 11.30 -10.19
N PRO A 109 0.02 10.78 -8.93
CA PRO A 109 -0.06 9.35 -8.71
C PRO A 109 -1.29 8.77 -9.41
N LYS A 110 -1.10 7.69 -10.18
CA LYS A 110 -2.22 7.01 -10.85
C LYS A 110 -3.20 6.49 -9.82
N LYS A 111 -4.48 6.71 -10.07
CA LYS A 111 -5.58 6.37 -9.18
C LYS A 111 -6.16 5.01 -9.53
N ILE A 112 -6.24 4.11 -8.55
CA ILE A 112 -6.72 2.74 -8.72
C ILE A 112 -7.93 2.52 -7.81
N LEU A 113 -9.03 2.00 -8.35
CA LEU A 113 -10.15 1.51 -7.56
C LEU A 113 -10.01 0.00 -7.36
N THR A 114 -10.05 -0.46 -6.11
CA THR A 114 -10.10 -1.88 -5.74
C THR A 114 -11.44 -2.25 -5.16
N ILE A 115 -12.08 -3.30 -5.68
CA ILE A 115 -13.42 -3.78 -5.28
C ILE A 115 -13.30 -5.25 -4.89
N ASP A 116 -13.50 -5.56 -3.60
CA ASP A 116 -13.38 -6.92 -3.07
C ASP A 116 -14.16 -7.02 -1.75
N ASP A 117 -14.93 -8.07 -1.52
CA ASP A 117 -15.71 -8.21 -0.29
C ASP A 117 -14.85 -8.63 0.92
N SER A 118 -13.69 -9.23 0.68
CA SER A 118 -12.72 -9.59 1.71
C SER A 118 -11.93 -8.38 2.21
N LYS A 119 -12.14 -8.00 3.47
CA LYS A 119 -11.34 -6.93 4.10
C LYS A 119 -9.84 -7.19 4.03
N THR A 120 -9.42 -8.43 4.29
CA THR A 120 -8.00 -8.82 4.23
C THR A 120 -7.42 -8.58 2.83
N MET A 121 -8.18 -8.92 1.79
CA MET A 121 -7.73 -8.71 0.41
C MET A 121 -7.63 -7.23 0.06
N ARG A 122 -8.62 -6.42 0.47
CA ARG A 122 -8.56 -4.96 0.28
C ARG A 122 -7.36 -4.35 0.98
N ASP A 123 -7.10 -4.75 2.24
CA ASP A 123 -5.94 -4.26 3.00
C ASP A 123 -4.62 -4.64 2.32
N MET A 124 -4.49 -5.89 1.81
CA MET A 124 -3.31 -6.32 1.05
C MET A 124 -3.12 -5.54 -0.24
N LEU A 125 -4.19 -5.34 -1.01
CA LEU A 125 -4.15 -4.54 -2.25
C LEU A 125 -3.77 -3.09 -1.95
N MET A 126 -4.40 -2.48 -0.93
CA MET A 126 -4.08 -1.11 -0.50
C MET A 126 -2.58 -0.97 -0.19
N LEU A 127 -2.03 -1.85 0.66
CA LEU A 127 -0.62 -1.81 1.02
C LEU A 127 0.28 -1.98 -0.19
N THR A 128 0.03 -2.99 -1.02
CA THR A 128 0.84 -3.29 -2.20
C THR A 128 0.86 -2.11 -3.19
N LEU A 129 -0.31 -1.54 -3.46
CA LEU A 129 -0.45 -0.48 -4.46
C LEU A 129 0.04 0.88 -3.94
N ALA A 130 -0.25 1.21 -2.68
CA ALA A 130 0.25 2.44 -2.06
C ALA A 130 1.78 2.45 -2.00
N HIS A 131 2.42 1.31 -1.67
CA HIS A 131 3.88 1.19 -1.71
C HIS A 131 4.47 1.37 -3.12
N ALA A 132 3.72 1.00 -4.15
CA ALA A 132 4.15 1.20 -5.53
C ALA A 132 3.90 2.64 -6.05
N GLY A 133 3.39 3.54 -5.19
CA GLY A 133 3.15 4.95 -5.50
C GLY A 133 1.79 5.24 -6.14
N PHE A 134 0.82 4.33 -6.06
CA PHE A 134 -0.53 4.53 -6.57
C PHE A 134 -1.45 5.14 -5.50
N ASP A 135 -2.40 5.97 -5.93
CA ASP A 135 -3.53 6.42 -5.11
C ASP A 135 -4.65 5.36 -5.16
N VAL A 136 -5.14 4.90 -4.01
CA VAL A 136 -6.02 3.73 -3.96
C VAL A 136 -7.37 4.08 -3.33
N LEU A 137 -8.42 3.87 -4.10
CA LEU A 137 -9.81 3.85 -3.63
C LEU A 137 -10.22 2.40 -3.33
N GLN A 138 -11.02 2.20 -2.30
CA GLN A 138 -11.52 0.88 -1.92
C GLN A 138 -13.04 0.83 -1.91
N ALA A 139 -13.58 -0.32 -2.30
CA ALA A 139 -15.00 -0.62 -2.20
C ALA A 139 -15.20 -2.06 -1.72
N VAL A 140 -16.29 -2.29 -0.98
CA VAL A 140 -16.58 -3.58 -0.33
C VAL A 140 -17.42 -4.54 -1.18
N ASP A 141 -18.05 -4.04 -2.22
CA ASP A 141 -18.83 -4.82 -3.19
C ASP A 141 -19.00 -4.02 -4.50
N GLY A 142 -19.56 -4.64 -5.51
CA GLY A 142 -19.71 -3.99 -6.83
C GLY A 142 -20.56 -2.74 -6.81
N GLN A 143 -21.64 -2.70 -6.01
CA GLN A 143 -22.50 -1.52 -5.91
C GLN A 143 -21.73 -0.37 -5.24
N ASP A 144 -21.05 -0.64 -4.13
CA ASP A 144 -20.20 0.33 -3.45
C ASP A 144 -19.10 0.85 -4.38
N GLY A 145 -18.52 -0.03 -5.21
CA GLY A 145 -17.53 0.33 -6.22
C GLY A 145 -18.06 1.35 -7.25
N ILE A 146 -19.28 1.16 -7.74
CA ILE A 146 -19.89 2.12 -8.66
C ILE A 146 -20.20 3.45 -7.95
N ASP A 147 -20.66 3.39 -6.69
CA ASP A 147 -21.00 4.57 -5.90
C ASP A 147 -19.74 5.38 -5.52
N VAL A 148 -18.68 4.71 -5.09
CA VAL A 148 -17.34 5.33 -4.80
C VAL A 148 -16.76 5.96 -6.06
N LEU A 149 -16.90 5.30 -7.21
CA LEU A 149 -16.37 5.80 -8.46
C LEU A 149 -17.10 7.08 -8.91
N GLY A 150 -18.43 7.10 -8.87
CA GLY A 150 -19.22 8.24 -9.31
C GLY A 150 -18.74 8.80 -10.66
N ASP A 151 -18.43 10.10 -10.67
CA ASP A 151 -17.85 10.78 -11.83
C ASP A 151 -16.32 10.92 -11.77
N GLN A 152 -15.67 10.34 -10.74
CA GLN A 152 -14.21 10.39 -10.58
C GLN A 152 -13.53 9.53 -11.64
N ARG A 153 -12.50 10.07 -12.26
CA ARG A 153 -11.65 9.28 -13.15
C ARG A 153 -10.67 8.44 -12.33
N VAL A 154 -10.53 7.17 -12.71
CA VAL A 154 -9.48 6.27 -12.23
C VAL A 154 -8.73 5.69 -13.42
N ASP A 155 -7.47 5.37 -13.19
CA ASP A 155 -6.58 4.84 -14.22
C ASP A 155 -6.76 3.33 -14.41
N VAL A 156 -7.10 2.61 -13.33
CA VAL A 156 -7.35 1.16 -13.36
C VAL A 156 -8.43 0.81 -12.34
N VAL A 157 -9.27 -0.16 -12.67
CA VAL A 157 -10.17 -0.83 -11.72
C VAL A 157 -9.70 -2.27 -11.52
N ILE A 158 -9.60 -2.70 -10.26
CA ILE A 158 -9.34 -4.09 -9.87
C ILE A 158 -10.60 -4.60 -9.18
N THR A 159 -11.18 -5.69 -9.64
CA THR A 159 -12.41 -6.24 -9.06
C THR A 159 -12.34 -7.74 -8.85
N ASP A 160 -12.88 -8.23 -7.74
CA ASP A 160 -13.23 -9.65 -7.64
C ASP A 160 -14.48 -9.94 -8.49
N ILE A 161 -14.73 -11.21 -8.76
CA ILE A 161 -15.94 -11.69 -9.43
C ILE A 161 -17.04 -11.99 -8.41
N ASN A 162 -16.72 -12.74 -7.36
CA ASN A 162 -17.70 -13.28 -6.42
C ASN A 162 -17.90 -12.31 -5.25
N MET A 163 -18.83 -11.38 -5.42
CA MET A 163 -19.15 -10.38 -4.39
C MET A 163 -20.68 -10.31 -4.18
N PRO A 164 -21.13 -9.92 -2.98
CA PRO A 164 -22.55 -9.70 -2.72
C PRO A 164 -23.10 -8.49 -3.50
N LYS A 165 -24.41 -8.38 -3.61
CA LYS A 165 -25.20 -7.29 -4.25
C LYS A 165 -24.96 -7.15 -5.76
N MET A 166 -23.74 -6.88 -6.18
CA MET A 166 -23.34 -6.72 -7.58
C MET A 166 -22.05 -7.49 -7.81
N ASP A 167 -22.05 -8.47 -8.70
CA ASP A 167 -20.88 -9.26 -9.03
C ASP A 167 -19.88 -8.50 -9.94
N GLY A 168 -18.66 -9.03 -10.08
CA GLY A 168 -17.61 -8.39 -10.88
C GLY A 168 -17.97 -8.32 -12.38
N TYR A 169 -18.75 -9.24 -12.90
CA TYR A 169 -19.21 -9.17 -14.30
C TYR A 169 -20.18 -8.02 -14.51
N GLU A 170 -21.06 -7.76 -13.54
CA GLU A 170 -21.99 -6.64 -13.57
C GLU A 170 -21.26 -5.31 -13.47
N VAL A 171 -20.25 -5.22 -12.58
CA VAL A 171 -19.34 -4.07 -12.49
C VAL A 171 -18.69 -3.77 -13.84
N ILE A 172 -18.08 -4.78 -14.48
CA ILE A 172 -17.44 -4.62 -15.79
C ILE A 172 -18.44 -4.09 -16.82
N ARG A 173 -19.63 -4.69 -16.92
CA ARG A 173 -20.66 -4.25 -17.88
C ARG A 173 -21.14 -2.83 -17.60
N CYS A 174 -21.28 -2.45 -16.33
CA CYS A 174 -21.66 -1.11 -15.92
C CYS A 174 -20.62 -0.08 -16.36
N LEU A 175 -19.33 -0.34 -16.07
CA LEU A 175 -18.23 0.54 -16.46
C LEU A 175 -18.10 0.67 -17.99
N ARG A 176 -18.31 -0.41 -18.75
CA ARG A 176 -18.25 -0.37 -20.23
C ARG A 176 -19.38 0.43 -20.86
N LYS A 177 -20.49 0.61 -20.16
CA LYS A 177 -21.61 1.49 -20.58
C LYS A 177 -21.39 2.94 -20.18
N SER A 178 -20.50 3.21 -19.22
CA SER A 178 -20.22 4.57 -18.75
C SER A 178 -19.43 5.38 -19.79
N PRO A 179 -19.85 6.60 -20.14
CA PRO A 179 -19.08 7.47 -21.04
C PRO A 179 -17.67 7.78 -20.51
N VAL A 180 -17.52 7.84 -19.18
CA VAL A 180 -16.27 8.19 -18.48
C VAL A 180 -15.33 6.99 -18.41
N HIS A 181 -15.88 5.79 -18.11
CA HIS A 181 -15.07 4.61 -17.75
C HIS A 181 -15.03 3.52 -18.82
N LYS A 182 -15.66 3.72 -19.98
CA LYS A 182 -15.72 2.70 -21.05
C LYS A 182 -14.36 2.18 -21.51
N SER A 183 -13.33 2.99 -21.43
CA SER A 183 -11.95 2.66 -21.80
C SER A 183 -11.02 2.42 -20.61
N THR A 184 -11.48 2.63 -19.37
CA THR A 184 -10.66 2.36 -18.16
C THR A 184 -10.26 0.88 -18.11
N PRO A 185 -8.97 0.55 -17.96
CA PRO A 185 -8.53 -0.82 -17.78
C PRO A 185 -9.19 -1.47 -16.56
N ILE A 186 -9.70 -2.70 -16.73
CA ILE A 186 -10.32 -3.48 -15.67
C ILE A 186 -9.57 -4.80 -15.53
N LEU A 187 -8.94 -5.01 -14.37
CA LEU A 187 -8.26 -6.24 -13.99
C LEU A 187 -9.17 -7.05 -13.04
N VAL A 188 -9.44 -8.29 -13.40
CA VAL A 188 -10.15 -9.21 -12.52
C VAL A 188 -9.12 -9.93 -11.63
N LEU A 189 -9.35 -9.90 -10.31
CA LEU A 189 -8.55 -10.60 -9.32
C LEU A 189 -9.45 -11.52 -8.49
N THR A 190 -9.43 -12.84 -8.72
CA THR A 190 -10.40 -13.78 -8.17
C THR A 190 -9.77 -15.13 -7.83
N THR A 191 -10.41 -15.90 -6.96
CA THR A 191 -10.04 -17.30 -6.68
C THR A 191 -10.38 -18.25 -7.82
N GLU A 192 -11.20 -17.82 -8.77
CA GLU A 192 -11.63 -18.63 -9.90
C GLU A 192 -10.52 -18.79 -10.94
N SER A 193 -10.25 -20.01 -11.33
CA SER A 193 -9.25 -20.33 -12.37
C SER A 193 -9.86 -20.94 -13.63
N ASP A 194 -11.19 -21.10 -13.66
CA ASP A 194 -11.93 -21.71 -14.75
C ASP A 194 -11.83 -20.89 -16.05
N THR A 195 -11.56 -21.58 -17.15
CA THR A 195 -11.42 -20.98 -18.48
C THR A 195 -12.75 -20.37 -18.96
N GLU A 196 -13.89 -20.96 -18.63
CA GLU A 196 -15.21 -20.43 -19.02
C GLU A 196 -15.47 -19.09 -18.33
N LYS A 197 -15.20 -19.00 -17.02
CA LYS A 197 -15.36 -17.76 -16.26
C LYS A 197 -14.42 -16.66 -16.74
N LYS A 198 -13.20 -17.02 -17.11
CA LYS A 198 -12.24 -16.10 -17.72
C LYS A 198 -12.75 -15.57 -19.07
N ASN A 199 -13.34 -16.42 -19.89
CA ASN A 199 -13.92 -16.02 -21.17
C ASN A 199 -15.13 -15.09 -20.96
N LEU A 200 -15.99 -15.38 -19.99
CA LEU A 200 -17.12 -14.52 -19.62
C LEU A 200 -16.65 -13.12 -19.18
N ALA A 201 -15.57 -13.03 -18.39
CA ALA A 201 -15.01 -11.74 -18.01
C ALA A 201 -14.46 -10.96 -19.22
N ARG A 202 -13.80 -11.65 -20.14
CA ARG A 202 -13.28 -11.07 -21.38
C ARG A 202 -14.42 -10.55 -22.27
N GLU A 203 -15.49 -11.33 -22.42
CA GLU A 203 -16.70 -10.94 -23.18
C GLU A 203 -17.41 -9.76 -22.51
N ALA A 204 -17.42 -9.68 -21.19
CA ALA A 204 -17.95 -8.54 -20.45
C ALA A 204 -17.08 -7.28 -20.64
N GLY A 205 -15.81 -7.42 -21.07
CA GLY A 205 -14.90 -6.32 -21.36
C GLY A 205 -13.76 -6.16 -20.37
N ALA A 206 -13.40 -7.19 -19.59
CA ALA A 206 -12.20 -7.17 -18.75
C ALA A 206 -10.93 -7.02 -19.59
N THR A 207 -9.97 -6.24 -19.10
CA THR A 207 -8.66 -6.04 -19.74
C THR A 207 -7.68 -7.14 -19.37
N GLY A 208 -7.75 -7.65 -18.14
CA GLY A 208 -6.87 -8.70 -17.64
C GLY A 208 -7.51 -9.56 -16.56
N TRP A 209 -6.84 -10.69 -16.27
CA TRP A 209 -7.29 -11.67 -15.29
C TRP A 209 -6.12 -12.18 -14.48
N MET A 210 -6.26 -12.21 -13.16
CA MET A 210 -5.29 -12.77 -12.21
C MET A 210 -6.00 -13.65 -11.19
N VAL A 211 -5.32 -14.72 -10.74
CA VAL A 211 -5.84 -15.66 -9.74
C VAL A 211 -5.26 -15.32 -8.38
N LYS A 212 -6.11 -15.33 -7.34
CA LYS A 212 -5.71 -15.21 -5.94
C LYS A 212 -5.08 -16.52 -5.44
N PRO A 213 -4.01 -16.49 -4.64
CA PRO A 213 -3.29 -15.31 -4.17
C PRO A 213 -2.50 -14.64 -5.30
N PHE A 214 -2.42 -13.33 -5.29
CA PHE A 214 -1.67 -12.60 -6.30
C PHE A 214 -0.21 -12.41 -5.87
N ASP A 215 0.65 -12.32 -6.86
CA ASP A 215 2.04 -11.89 -6.70
C ASP A 215 2.11 -10.36 -6.82
N PRO A 216 2.67 -9.64 -5.81
CA PRO A 216 2.72 -8.18 -5.79
C PRO A 216 3.45 -7.57 -7.00
N GLU A 217 4.61 -8.11 -7.38
CA GLU A 217 5.40 -7.58 -8.49
C GLU A 217 4.66 -7.76 -9.82
N ARG A 218 4.05 -8.93 -10.01
CA ARG A 218 3.26 -9.23 -11.20
C ARG A 218 2.02 -8.34 -11.30
N LEU A 219 1.36 -8.03 -10.17
CA LEU A 219 0.22 -7.13 -10.13
C LEU A 219 0.65 -5.72 -10.56
N ILE A 220 1.71 -5.18 -9.95
CA ILE A 220 2.25 -3.85 -10.25
C ILE A 220 2.69 -3.76 -11.73
N ALA A 221 3.42 -4.77 -12.21
CA ALA A 221 3.85 -4.82 -13.62
C ALA A 221 2.66 -4.85 -14.58
N THR A 222 1.59 -5.58 -14.23
CA THR A 222 0.38 -5.64 -15.05
C THR A 222 -0.34 -4.28 -15.07
N ILE A 223 -0.47 -3.61 -13.92
CA ILE A 223 -1.08 -2.29 -13.84
C ILE A 223 -0.31 -1.27 -14.69
N ARG A 224 1.01 -1.21 -14.54
CA ARG A 224 1.86 -0.30 -15.34
C ARG A 224 1.77 -0.57 -16.84
N LYS A 225 1.54 -1.82 -17.23
CA LYS A 225 1.37 -2.22 -18.65
C LYS A 225 0.03 -1.78 -19.23
N VAL A 226 -1.05 -1.80 -18.45
CA VAL A 226 -2.41 -1.48 -18.94
C VAL A 226 -2.75 -0.02 -18.78
N SER A 227 -2.00 0.70 -17.95
CA SER A 227 -2.09 2.14 -17.70
C SER A 227 -0.68 2.76 -17.82
N PRO A 228 -0.17 2.93 -19.06
CA PRO A 228 1.17 3.46 -19.32
C PRO A 228 1.33 4.94 -18.92
#